data_e44295c0109d0c15c00ae8c4d04d9c52
#
_entry.id   e44295c0109d0c15c00ae8c4d04d9c52
#
_cell.length_a   1.000
_cell.length_b   1.000
_cell.length_c   1.000
_cell.angle_alpha   90.00
_cell.angle_beta   90.00
_cell.angle_gamma   90.00
#
_symmetry.space_group_name_H-M   'P 1'
#
loop_
_entity.id
_entity.type
_entity.pdbx_description
1 polymer ?
#
loop_
_entity_poly.entity_id
_entity_poly.type
_entity_poly.pdbx_seq_one_letter_code
_entity_poly.pdbx_strand_id
1 'polypeptide(L)'
;MRVLITTDLYTTETNGVVTSVKNLVEELKKKGHEVRILTLSKEFRSYRSKNTYYIRSMPVKVYPDVRMPMSYRHKYIKEIIEWQPQIIHSQCEFFSFQFAKYISKMTGAPIVHTYHTLYEQYAHYLIPGKHLGRYIVRVLSRKRLKNVSTIIAPTQKVKKALDSYGIDKQICVVPSGINLEQHKIVLPSDERSEMRNKLGISDSEKVLINLGRLGDEKNLEELLYFFADVVVEHSDVKFLIVGDGPARKRLKHIAKELKIEEKVIFTGMVNPKDVQKYYQLGDIFVSASTSETQGLTYVEAAANGLPLVCRSDLCLKEIVLPGENGYEYTCKKDFLKKIDIFLDDDSFREKAGQRSKEVAHRFDKQTFGVAVENVYNLLRESK
;
A
#
# COMPACT_ATOMS: atom_id res chain seq x y z
N MET A 1 15.41 2.20 22.19
CA MET A 1 14.13 1.92 22.90
C MET A 1 13.70 0.47 22.67
N ARG A 2 12.91 -0.10 23.60
CA ARG A 2 12.22 -1.37 23.40
C ARG A 2 10.86 -1.10 22.75
N VAL A 3 10.71 -1.48 21.48
CA VAL A 3 9.51 -1.23 20.68
C VAL A 3 8.81 -2.54 20.36
N LEU A 4 7.57 -2.70 20.80
CA LEU A 4 6.70 -3.81 20.38
C LEU A 4 5.87 -3.38 19.17
N ILE A 5 5.98 -4.10 18.06
CA ILE A 5 5.08 -3.94 16.91
C ILE A 5 4.03 -5.04 16.94
N THR A 6 2.74 -4.68 16.83
CA THR A 6 1.64 -5.63 16.72
C THR A 6 0.97 -5.51 15.36
N THR A 7 0.79 -6.63 14.67
CA THR A 7 0.15 -6.69 13.34
C THR A 7 -0.61 -8.00 13.17
N ASP A 8 -1.73 -7.99 12.45
CA ASP A 8 -2.50 -9.21 12.20
C ASP A 8 -1.79 -10.12 11.19
N LEU A 9 -1.00 -9.55 10.28
CA LEU A 9 -0.27 -10.28 9.25
C LEU A 9 1.20 -9.85 9.20
N TYR A 10 2.10 -10.83 9.25
CA TYR A 10 3.54 -10.63 9.05
C TYR A 10 4.12 -11.85 8.33
N THR A 11 4.06 -11.84 7.00
CA THR A 11 4.39 -12.98 6.14
C THR A 11 5.39 -12.60 5.06
N THR A 12 5.78 -13.58 4.24
CA THR A 12 6.57 -13.34 3.01
C THR A 12 5.72 -12.79 1.86
N GLU A 13 4.40 -12.94 1.93
CA GLU A 13 3.48 -12.38 0.94
C GLU A 13 3.49 -10.86 0.97
N THR A 14 3.37 -10.26 -0.21
CA THR A 14 3.46 -8.81 -0.38
C THR A 14 2.08 -8.18 -0.32
N ASN A 15 1.90 -7.30 0.66
CA ASN A 15 0.83 -6.30 0.65
C ASN A 15 1.38 -5.00 1.27
N GLY A 16 0.73 -3.88 1.01
CA GLY A 16 1.22 -2.57 1.43
C GLY A 16 1.49 -2.45 2.93
N VAL A 17 0.63 -3.05 3.78
CA VAL A 17 0.81 -3.03 5.24
C VAL A 17 2.05 -3.82 5.65
N VAL A 18 2.21 -5.05 5.13
CA VAL A 18 3.37 -5.91 5.44
C VAL A 18 4.66 -5.24 4.99
N THR A 19 4.67 -4.62 3.82
CA THR A 19 5.83 -3.87 3.29
C THR A 19 6.18 -2.70 4.20
N SER A 20 5.20 -1.88 4.58
CA SER A 20 5.39 -0.75 5.50
C SER A 20 5.95 -1.21 6.84
N VAL A 21 5.39 -2.28 7.43
CA VAL A 21 5.86 -2.84 8.72
C VAL A 21 7.29 -3.37 8.63
N LYS A 22 7.63 -4.09 7.56
CA LYS A 22 9.00 -4.61 7.34
C LYS A 22 10.02 -3.47 7.25
N ASN A 23 9.72 -2.45 6.44
CA ASN A 23 10.58 -1.29 6.27
C ASN A 23 10.76 -0.53 7.60
N LEU A 24 9.68 -0.32 8.36
CA LEU A 24 9.75 0.29 9.68
C LEU A 24 10.62 -0.51 10.65
N VAL A 25 10.42 -1.83 10.74
CA VAL A 25 11.20 -2.71 11.62
C VAL A 25 12.68 -2.65 11.28
N GLU A 26 13.02 -2.68 10.00
CA GLU A 26 14.40 -2.58 9.53
C GLU A 26 15.04 -1.26 9.97
N GLU A 27 14.37 -0.12 9.73
CA GLU A 27 14.90 1.19 10.05
C GLU A 27 15.02 1.43 11.56
N LEU A 28 14.03 1.00 12.35
CA LEU A 28 14.11 1.09 13.81
C LEU A 28 15.28 0.26 14.38
N LYS A 29 15.55 -0.92 13.81
CA LYS A 29 16.72 -1.72 14.21
C LYS A 29 18.05 -1.09 13.84
N LYS A 30 18.16 -0.49 12.62
CA LYS A 30 19.36 0.26 12.21
C LYS A 30 19.66 1.43 13.16
N LYS A 31 18.62 2.04 13.72
CA LYS A 31 18.73 3.11 14.72
C LYS A 31 18.99 2.62 16.15
N GLY A 32 19.28 1.33 16.33
CA GLY A 32 19.62 0.75 17.63
C GLY A 32 18.44 0.48 18.55
N HIS A 33 17.20 0.46 18.03
CA HIS A 33 16.04 0.06 18.83
C HIS A 33 15.97 -1.49 18.95
N GLU A 34 15.61 -1.98 20.14
CA GLU A 34 15.23 -3.38 20.32
C GLU A 34 13.77 -3.57 19.88
N VAL A 35 13.56 -4.21 18.74
CA VAL A 35 12.23 -4.39 18.16
C VAL A 35 11.79 -5.83 18.29
N ARG A 36 10.62 -6.06 18.91
CA ARG A 36 9.89 -7.33 18.89
C ARG A 36 8.58 -7.19 18.14
N ILE A 37 8.16 -8.27 17.48
CA ILE A 37 6.94 -8.30 16.67
C ILE A 37 5.99 -9.35 17.24
N LEU A 38 4.74 -9.00 17.42
CA LEU A 38 3.66 -9.92 17.79
C LEU A 38 2.64 -9.98 16.65
N THR A 39 2.44 -11.18 16.11
CA THR A 39 1.55 -11.40 14.96
C THR A 39 0.76 -12.70 15.11
N LEU A 40 -0.19 -12.92 14.18
CA LEU A 40 -1.00 -14.12 14.13
C LEU A 40 -0.35 -15.18 13.24
N SER A 41 -0.34 -16.43 13.70
CA SER A 41 0.23 -17.57 12.97
C SER A 41 -0.73 -18.07 11.91
N LYS A 42 -0.24 -18.33 10.70
CA LYS A 42 -0.96 -19.11 9.67
C LYS A 42 -0.94 -20.62 9.98
N GLU A 43 0.01 -21.07 10.82
CA GLU A 43 0.11 -22.46 11.27
C GLU A 43 -0.88 -22.72 12.43
N PHE A 44 -1.21 -24.00 12.65
CA PHE A 44 -2.07 -24.43 13.78
C PHE A 44 -1.36 -24.42 15.15
N ARG A 45 -0.19 -23.78 15.25
CA ARG A 45 0.60 -23.65 16.47
C ARG A 45 1.11 -22.23 16.68
N SER A 46 1.39 -21.90 17.95
CA SER A 46 2.17 -20.70 18.29
C SER A 46 3.64 -21.05 18.26
N TYR A 47 4.45 -20.17 17.68
CA TYR A 47 5.91 -20.33 17.63
C TYR A 47 6.61 -18.97 17.68
N ARG A 48 7.91 -19.00 17.94
CA ARG A 48 8.77 -17.82 17.89
C ARG A 48 9.87 -18.04 16.86
N SER A 49 10.11 -17.01 16.05
CA SER A 49 11.24 -16.96 15.13
C SER A 49 12.01 -15.66 15.38
N LYS A 50 13.24 -15.78 15.90
CA LYS A 50 14.05 -14.60 16.32
C LYS A 50 13.25 -13.70 17.28
N ASN A 51 12.97 -12.46 16.87
CA ASN A 51 12.24 -11.46 17.65
C ASN A 51 10.75 -11.37 17.25
N THR A 52 10.21 -12.35 16.50
CA THR A 52 8.82 -12.40 16.08
C THR A 52 8.09 -13.52 16.80
N TYR A 53 6.97 -13.19 17.41
CA TYR A 53 6.08 -14.08 18.14
C TYR A 53 4.81 -14.30 17.33
N TYR A 54 4.57 -15.53 16.92
CA TYR A 54 3.41 -15.96 16.14
C TYR A 54 2.41 -16.65 17.07
N ILE A 55 1.23 -16.07 17.23
CA ILE A 55 0.16 -16.63 18.07
C ILE A 55 -0.79 -17.47 17.22
N ARG A 56 -1.06 -18.70 17.66
CA ARG A 56 -2.00 -19.61 17.01
C ARG A 56 -3.33 -18.93 16.74
N SER A 57 -3.80 -19.02 15.50
CA SER A 57 -5.03 -18.39 15.04
C SER A 57 -5.75 -19.25 14.01
N MET A 58 -7.03 -18.93 13.78
CA MET A 58 -7.85 -19.54 12.74
C MET A 58 -8.32 -18.48 11.74
N PRO A 59 -8.49 -18.81 10.45
CA PRO A 59 -9.02 -17.90 9.46
C PRO A 59 -10.47 -17.52 9.79
N VAL A 60 -10.83 -16.27 9.52
CA VAL A 60 -12.20 -15.76 9.65
C VAL A 60 -12.69 -15.39 8.25
N LYS A 61 -13.82 -15.96 7.80
CA LYS A 61 -14.34 -15.77 6.44
C LYS A 61 -14.96 -14.40 6.15
N VAL A 62 -14.70 -13.40 6.98
CA VAL A 62 -15.30 -12.06 6.85
C VAL A 62 -14.53 -11.18 5.85
N TYR A 63 -13.22 -11.33 5.79
CA TYR A 63 -12.35 -10.60 4.88
C TYR A 63 -11.10 -11.45 4.60
N PRO A 64 -10.52 -11.40 3.38
CA PRO A 64 -9.32 -12.16 3.06
C PRO A 64 -8.19 -11.88 4.06
N ASP A 65 -7.49 -12.93 4.47
CA ASP A 65 -6.35 -12.91 5.39
C ASP A 65 -6.63 -12.49 6.84
N VAL A 66 -7.87 -12.17 7.22
CA VAL A 66 -8.21 -11.91 8.62
C VAL A 66 -8.23 -13.22 9.41
N ARG A 67 -7.52 -13.21 10.54
CA ARG A 67 -7.37 -14.36 11.42
C ARG A 67 -7.70 -13.98 12.85
N MET A 68 -8.35 -14.89 13.58
CA MET A 68 -8.70 -14.70 15.00
C MET A 68 -7.79 -15.56 15.89
N PRO A 69 -7.14 -15.00 16.93
CA PRO A 69 -6.34 -15.79 17.86
C PRO A 69 -7.24 -16.72 18.67
N MET A 70 -6.75 -17.93 18.94
CA MET A 70 -7.50 -18.90 19.75
C MET A 70 -7.42 -18.57 21.25
N SER A 71 -6.47 -17.78 21.69
CA SER A 71 -6.33 -17.32 23.07
C SER A 71 -5.55 -16.01 23.13
N TYR A 72 -5.99 -15.11 24.00
CA TYR A 72 -5.24 -13.90 24.37
C TYR A 72 -4.28 -14.15 25.55
N ARG A 73 -4.33 -15.33 26.18
CA ARG A 73 -3.44 -15.75 27.27
C ARG A 73 -2.46 -16.78 26.74
N HIS A 74 -1.20 -16.39 26.55
CA HIS A 74 -0.15 -17.24 26.06
C HIS A 74 1.19 -16.90 26.72
N LYS A 75 2.13 -17.89 26.86
CA LYS A 75 3.45 -17.66 27.45
C LYS A 75 4.22 -16.51 26.76
N TYR A 76 4.11 -16.38 25.45
CA TYR A 76 4.77 -15.30 24.71
C TYR A 76 4.24 -13.89 25.07
N ILE A 77 2.99 -13.78 25.47
CA ILE A 77 2.46 -12.51 25.97
C ILE A 77 3.08 -12.16 27.34
N LYS A 78 3.29 -13.17 28.22
CA LYS A 78 4.01 -12.97 29.48
C LYS A 78 5.46 -12.54 29.23
N GLU A 79 6.19 -13.24 28.35
CA GLU A 79 7.56 -12.87 27.95
C GLU A 79 7.65 -11.41 27.41
N ILE A 80 6.66 -10.96 26.66
CA ILE A 80 6.61 -9.58 26.16
C ILE A 80 6.33 -8.58 27.28
N ILE A 81 5.43 -8.92 28.20
CA ILE A 81 5.16 -8.07 29.38
C ILE A 81 6.40 -7.98 30.28
N GLU A 82 7.08 -9.09 30.56
CA GLU A 82 8.34 -9.14 31.33
C GLU A 82 9.47 -8.36 30.64
N TRP A 83 9.50 -8.33 29.32
CA TRP A 83 10.45 -7.53 28.55
C TRP A 83 10.21 -6.03 28.67
N GLN A 84 9.03 -5.58 29.16
CA GLN A 84 8.69 -4.19 29.44
C GLN A 84 8.90 -3.28 28.21
N PRO A 85 8.08 -3.39 27.15
CA PRO A 85 8.16 -2.48 26.01
C PRO A 85 7.96 -1.04 26.47
N GLN A 86 8.70 -0.11 25.87
CA GLN A 86 8.58 1.33 26.12
C GLN A 86 7.57 1.99 25.20
N ILE A 87 7.37 1.41 24.01
CA ILE A 87 6.38 1.81 23.01
C ILE A 87 5.72 0.55 22.47
N ILE A 88 4.41 0.61 22.27
CA ILE A 88 3.64 -0.40 21.52
C ILE A 88 3.13 0.27 20.26
N HIS A 89 3.57 -0.20 19.07
CA HIS A 89 3.11 0.33 17.80
C HIS A 89 2.20 -0.67 17.11
N SER A 90 0.91 -0.39 17.11
CA SER A 90 -0.11 -1.22 16.45
C SER A 90 -0.27 -0.84 14.98
N GLN A 91 -0.29 -1.84 14.11
CA GLN A 91 -0.38 -1.68 12.65
C GLN A 91 -1.73 -2.15 12.07
N CYS A 92 -2.60 -2.74 12.91
CA CYS A 92 -3.91 -3.23 12.50
C CYS A 92 -4.93 -2.99 13.62
N GLU A 93 -6.19 -2.78 13.25
CA GLU A 93 -7.29 -2.45 14.17
C GLU A 93 -8.03 -3.69 14.69
N PHE A 94 -7.71 -4.88 14.19
CA PHE A 94 -8.46 -6.09 14.51
C PHE A 94 -7.92 -6.82 15.74
N PHE A 95 -7.49 -8.05 15.57
CA PHE A 95 -7.21 -8.94 16.70
C PHE A 95 -5.86 -8.65 17.37
N SER A 96 -4.82 -8.29 16.63
CA SER A 96 -3.53 -7.91 17.21
C SER A 96 -3.61 -6.64 18.06
N PHE A 97 -4.57 -5.76 17.77
CA PHE A 97 -4.83 -4.57 18.58
C PHE A 97 -5.29 -4.91 20.01
N GLN A 98 -6.00 -6.01 20.20
CA GLN A 98 -6.41 -6.43 21.56
C GLN A 98 -5.18 -6.86 22.40
N PHE A 99 -4.19 -7.51 21.77
CA PHE A 99 -2.91 -7.78 22.45
C PHE A 99 -2.19 -6.48 22.81
N ALA A 100 -2.14 -5.52 21.88
CA ALA A 100 -1.54 -4.21 22.16
C ALA A 100 -2.17 -3.54 23.38
N LYS A 101 -3.50 -3.50 23.46
CA LYS A 101 -4.23 -2.94 24.61
C LYS A 101 -3.95 -3.70 25.91
N TYR A 102 -3.95 -5.03 25.85
CA TYR A 102 -3.69 -5.84 27.04
C TYR A 102 -2.27 -5.62 27.56
N ILE A 103 -1.26 -5.65 26.68
CA ILE A 103 0.14 -5.42 27.06
C ILE A 103 0.33 -3.99 27.57
N SER A 104 -0.26 -2.99 26.92
CA SER A 104 -0.23 -1.59 27.39
C SER A 104 -0.81 -1.44 28.80
N LYS A 105 -1.94 -2.10 29.09
CA LYS A 105 -2.54 -2.10 30.45
C LYS A 105 -1.60 -2.71 31.50
N MET A 106 -0.84 -3.74 31.13
CA MET A 106 0.05 -4.45 32.07
C MET A 106 1.41 -3.77 32.25
N THR A 107 1.87 -2.99 31.28
CA THR A 107 3.21 -2.38 31.27
C THR A 107 3.21 -0.86 31.41
N GLY A 108 2.05 -0.20 31.22
CA GLY A 108 1.95 1.25 31.15
C GLY A 108 2.52 1.86 29.85
N ALA A 109 2.98 1.03 28.90
CA ALA A 109 3.53 1.52 27.62
C ALA A 109 2.45 2.21 26.78
N PRO A 110 2.73 3.40 26.17
CA PRO A 110 1.79 4.07 25.29
C PRO A 110 1.63 3.30 23.99
N ILE A 111 0.42 3.40 23.40
CA ILE A 111 0.09 2.82 22.11
C ILE A 111 0.15 3.91 21.04
N VAL A 112 1.04 3.74 20.05
CA VAL A 112 0.98 4.42 18.75
C VAL A 112 0.20 3.51 17.80
N HIS A 113 -0.66 4.07 16.96
CA HIS A 113 -1.42 3.28 15.99
C HIS A 113 -1.30 3.88 14.59
N THR A 114 -0.83 3.08 13.63
CA THR A 114 -0.86 3.49 12.21
C THR A 114 -2.15 3.01 11.56
N TYR A 115 -2.91 3.95 10.98
CA TYR A 115 -4.19 3.69 10.34
C TYR A 115 -4.00 3.42 8.84
N HIS A 116 -3.79 2.15 8.47
CA HIS A 116 -3.44 1.75 7.10
C HIS A 116 -4.63 1.62 6.15
N THR A 117 -5.86 1.48 6.66
CA THR A 117 -7.01 1.14 5.81
C THR A 117 -8.22 2.01 6.12
N LEU A 118 -8.75 2.71 5.13
CA LEU A 118 -10.03 3.44 5.23
C LEU A 118 -11.20 2.47 5.10
N TYR A 119 -11.56 1.79 6.19
CA TYR A 119 -12.59 0.75 6.22
C TYR A 119 -13.97 1.21 5.76
N GLU A 120 -14.28 2.51 5.80
CA GLU A 120 -15.56 3.03 5.29
C GLU A 120 -15.72 2.80 3.78
N GLN A 121 -14.61 2.68 3.03
CA GLN A 121 -14.63 2.37 1.61
C GLN A 121 -14.96 0.90 1.33
N TYR A 122 -14.68 0.03 2.30
CA TYR A 122 -14.93 -1.41 2.25
C TYR A 122 -16.20 -1.84 3.01
N ALA A 123 -16.86 -0.91 3.68
CA ALA A 123 -18.02 -1.21 4.51
C ALA A 123 -19.18 -1.84 3.74
N HIS A 124 -19.32 -1.52 2.45
CA HIS A 124 -20.36 -2.07 1.58
C HIS A 124 -20.24 -3.57 1.31
N TYR A 125 -19.03 -4.16 1.49
CA TYR A 125 -18.84 -5.61 1.38
C TYR A 125 -19.40 -6.38 2.58
N LEU A 126 -19.55 -5.72 3.74
CA LEU A 126 -19.93 -6.36 5.00
C LEU A 126 -21.33 -5.96 5.47
N ILE A 127 -21.78 -4.77 5.12
CA ILE A 127 -23.00 -4.16 5.67
C ILE A 127 -23.85 -3.64 4.52
N PRO A 128 -25.09 -4.15 4.34
CA PRO A 128 -26.02 -3.57 3.38
C PRO A 128 -26.32 -2.09 3.70
N GLY A 129 -26.23 -1.24 2.68
CA GLY A 129 -26.48 0.19 2.83
C GLY A 129 -25.23 1.03 3.11
N LYS A 130 -24.82 1.81 2.09
CA LYS A 130 -23.58 2.62 2.08
C LYS A 130 -23.47 3.59 3.25
N HIS A 131 -24.56 4.22 3.66
CA HIS A 131 -24.57 5.19 4.76
C HIS A 131 -24.47 4.52 6.12
N LEU A 132 -25.20 3.41 6.34
CA LEU A 132 -25.15 2.65 7.58
C LEU A 132 -23.78 2.03 7.81
N GLY A 133 -23.17 1.44 6.76
CA GLY A 133 -21.84 0.88 6.83
C GLY A 133 -20.79 1.92 7.24
N ARG A 134 -20.81 3.11 6.65
CA ARG A 134 -19.93 4.22 7.01
C ARG A 134 -20.12 4.65 8.47
N TYR A 135 -21.36 4.80 8.92
CA TYR A 135 -21.65 5.17 10.31
C TYR A 135 -21.08 4.14 11.30
N ILE A 136 -21.31 2.84 11.05
CA ILE A 136 -20.79 1.77 11.91
C ILE A 136 -19.27 1.80 11.97
N VAL A 137 -18.60 1.93 10.82
CA VAL A 137 -17.13 2.04 10.76
C VAL A 137 -16.62 3.22 11.59
N ARG A 138 -17.25 4.40 11.49
CA ARG A 138 -16.88 5.59 12.28
C ARG A 138 -17.00 5.35 13.79
N VAL A 139 -18.13 4.77 14.22
CA VAL A 139 -18.36 4.46 15.65
C VAL A 139 -17.34 3.43 16.15
N LEU A 140 -17.08 2.37 15.39
CA LEU A 140 -16.10 1.35 15.76
C LEU A 140 -14.67 1.90 15.80
N SER A 141 -14.27 2.69 14.82
CA SER A 141 -12.95 3.35 14.78
C SER A 141 -12.78 4.27 15.98
N ARG A 142 -13.76 5.13 16.27
CA ARG A 142 -13.75 6.00 17.46
C ARG A 142 -13.57 5.19 18.75
N LYS A 143 -14.37 4.13 18.93
CA LYS A 143 -14.29 3.28 20.13
C LYS A 143 -12.94 2.59 20.28
N ARG A 144 -12.36 2.12 19.18
CA ARG A 144 -11.06 1.45 19.18
C ARG A 144 -9.92 2.42 19.46
N LEU A 145 -9.90 3.55 18.78
CA LEU A 145 -8.83 4.54 18.86
C LEU A 145 -8.87 5.38 20.16
N LYS A 146 -9.93 5.28 20.97
CA LYS A 146 -9.98 5.93 22.28
C LYS A 146 -8.79 5.57 23.19
N ASN A 147 -8.29 4.35 23.10
CA ASN A 147 -7.23 3.81 23.96
C ASN A 147 -5.81 3.99 23.41
N VAL A 148 -5.63 4.67 22.27
CA VAL A 148 -4.29 4.97 21.75
C VAL A 148 -3.80 6.32 22.27
N SER A 149 -2.50 6.48 22.36
CA SER A 149 -1.85 7.73 22.77
C SER A 149 -1.73 8.69 21.59
N THR A 150 -1.38 8.17 20.41
CA THR A 150 -1.22 8.94 19.17
C THR A 150 -1.54 8.06 17.97
N ILE A 151 -1.99 8.70 16.89
CA ILE A 151 -2.31 8.03 15.63
C ILE A 151 -1.36 8.53 14.54
N ILE A 152 -0.85 7.60 13.73
CA ILE A 152 -0.14 7.89 12.49
C ILE A 152 -1.12 7.68 11.32
N ALA A 153 -1.31 8.71 10.52
CA ALA A 153 -2.04 8.68 9.27
C ALA A 153 -1.03 8.73 8.10
N PRO A 154 -1.09 7.81 7.11
CA PRO A 154 -0.13 7.82 6.01
C PRO A 154 -0.28 9.02 5.06
N THR A 155 -1.43 9.69 5.05
CA THR A 155 -1.69 10.87 4.21
C THR A 155 -2.66 11.83 4.87
N GLN A 156 -2.72 13.06 4.34
CA GLN A 156 -3.74 14.05 4.71
C GLN A 156 -5.17 13.57 4.44
N LYS A 157 -5.39 12.71 3.42
CA LYS A 157 -6.68 12.06 3.17
C LYS A 157 -7.15 11.27 4.40
N VAL A 158 -6.27 10.43 4.93
CA VAL A 158 -6.57 9.61 6.11
C VAL A 158 -6.76 10.48 7.35
N LYS A 159 -5.91 11.48 7.56
CA LYS A 159 -6.07 12.43 8.67
C LYS A 159 -7.44 13.11 8.63
N LYS A 160 -7.83 13.68 7.50
CA LYS A 160 -9.15 14.32 7.32
C LYS A 160 -10.32 13.35 7.57
N ALA A 161 -10.19 12.10 7.14
CA ALA A 161 -11.20 11.08 7.41
C ALA A 161 -11.33 10.82 8.92
N LEU A 162 -10.21 10.63 9.63
CA LEU A 162 -10.19 10.41 11.08
C LEU A 162 -10.71 11.63 11.86
N ASP A 163 -10.34 12.85 11.46
CA ASP A 163 -10.89 14.09 12.03
C ASP A 163 -12.43 14.12 11.89
N SER A 164 -12.95 13.72 10.70
CA SER A 164 -14.40 13.64 10.44
C SER A 164 -15.11 12.57 11.27
N TYR A 165 -14.38 11.57 11.79
CA TYR A 165 -14.94 10.58 12.71
C TYR A 165 -15.09 11.13 14.13
N GLY A 166 -14.58 12.33 14.42
CA GLY A 166 -14.58 12.93 15.76
C GLY A 166 -13.64 12.20 16.71
N ILE A 167 -12.45 11.87 16.25
CA ILE A 167 -11.40 11.24 17.05
C ILE A 167 -10.60 12.37 17.72
N ASP A 168 -10.71 12.44 19.04
CA ASP A 168 -9.99 13.40 19.88
C ASP A 168 -8.63 12.82 20.29
N LYS A 169 -7.72 12.72 19.33
CA LYS A 169 -6.35 12.26 19.52
C LYS A 169 -5.40 13.02 18.58
N GLN A 170 -4.16 13.19 19.01
CA GLN A 170 -3.13 13.69 18.11
C GLN A 170 -2.97 12.75 16.91
N ILE A 171 -3.07 13.31 15.69
CA ILE A 171 -2.90 12.59 14.45
C ILE A 171 -1.69 13.18 13.72
N CYS A 172 -0.61 12.40 13.65
CA CYS A 172 0.59 12.75 12.91
C CYS A 172 0.50 12.21 11.48
N VAL A 173 0.76 13.03 10.49
CA VAL A 173 0.84 12.55 9.09
C VAL A 173 2.27 12.10 8.83
N VAL A 174 2.43 10.78 8.63
CA VAL A 174 3.72 10.15 8.36
C VAL A 174 3.53 9.14 7.22
N PRO A 175 3.94 9.46 5.99
CA PRO A 175 3.87 8.54 4.87
C PRO A 175 4.69 7.28 5.12
N SER A 176 4.15 6.13 4.73
CA SER A 176 4.89 4.86 4.73
C SER A 176 6.01 4.91 3.70
N GLY A 177 7.18 4.42 4.09
CA GLY A 177 8.35 4.43 3.23
C GLY A 177 8.51 3.15 2.41
N ILE A 178 9.11 3.28 1.22
CA ILE A 178 9.56 2.18 0.38
C ILE A 178 11.09 2.04 0.42
N ASN A 179 11.57 0.87 0.02
CA ASN A 179 13.01 0.62 -0.09
C ASN A 179 13.53 1.11 -1.46
N LEU A 180 13.93 2.37 -1.53
CA LEU A 180 14.41 2.97 -2.78
C LEU A 180 15.63 2.27 -3.38
N GLU A 181 16.48 1.63 -2.56
CA GLU A 181 17.67 0.92 -3.07
C GLU A 181 17.30 -0.21 -4.06
N GLN A 182 16.16 -0.86 -3.85
CA GLN A 182 15.66 -1.89 -4.78
C GLN A 182 15.27 -1.29 -6.13
N HIS A 183 14.77 -0.05 -6.16
CA HIS A 183 14.32 0.63 -7.37
C HIS A 183 15.43 1.38 -8.12
N LYS A 184 16.64 1.48 -7.55
CA LYS A 184 17.83 2.00 -8.22
C LYS A 184 18.47 0.98 -9.19
N ILE A 185 18.13 -0.30 -9.05
CA ILE A 185 18.65 -1.36 -9.90
C ILE A 185 18.03 -1.20 -11.30
N VAL A 186 18.85 -0.76 -12.25
CA VAL A 186 18.41 -0.61 -13.65
C VAL A 186 18.45 -1.98 -14.31
N LEU A 187 17.35 -2.34 -14.96
CA LEU A 187 17.26 -3.56 -15.77
C LEU A 187 18.10 -3.38 -17.03
N PRO A 188 19.09 -4.26 -17.31
CA PRO A 188 19.87 -4.19 -18.55
C PRO A 188 18.97 -4.18 -19.79
N SER A 189 19.38 -3.47 -20.84
CA SER A 189 18.56 -3.29 -22.05
C SER A 189 18.18 -4.61 -22.72
N ASP A 190 19.11 -5.54 -22.76
CA ASP A 190 18.92 -6.89 -23.30
C ASP A 190 17.93 -7.71 -22.47
N GLU A 191 18.04 -7.67 -21.14
CA GLU A 191 17.09 -8.33 -20.24
C GLU A 191 15.69 -7.67 -20.34
N ARG A 192 15.62 -6.33 -20.47
CA ARG A 192 14.37 -5.60 -20.69
C ARG A 192 13.70 -6.04 -22.00
N SER A 193 14.44 -6.06 -23.11
CA SER A 193 13.93 -6.49 -24.41
C SER A 193 13.49 -7.97 -24.37
N GLU A 194 14.26 -8.84 -23.72
CA GLU A 194 13.89 -10.25 -23.56
C GLU A 194 12.58 -10.40 -22.77
N MET A 195 12.42 -9.68 -21.65
CA MET A 195 11.18 -9.72 -20.86
C MET A 195 9.99 -9.16 -21.64
N ARG A 196 10.17 -8.05 -22.41
CA ARG A 196 9.13 -7.50 -23.27
C ARG A 196 8.71 -8.50 -24.33
N ASN A 197 9.67 -9.10 -25.04
CA ASN A 197 9.41 -10.10 -26.07
C ASN A 197 8.65 -11.32 -25.54
N LYS A 198 9.02 -11.84 -24.36
CA LYS A 198 8.29 -12.94 -23.68
C LYS A 198 6.82 -12.59 -23.38
N LEU A 199 6.53 -11.32 -23.20
CA LEU A 199 5.18 -10.81 -22.96
C LEU A 199 4.45 -10.39 -24.26
N GLY A 200 5.08 -10.55 -25.42
CA GLY A 200 4.53 -10.12 -26.71
C GLY A 200 4.50 -8.60 -26.87
N ILE A 201 5.48 -7.90 -26.31
CA ILE A 201 5.64 -6.45 -26.41
C ILE A 201 6.90 -6.18 -27.26
N SER A 202 6.75 -5.50 -28.38
CA SER A 202 7.86 -5.03 -29.19
C SER A 202 8.61 -3.88 -28.51
N ASP A 203 9.89 -3.70 -28.81
CA ASP A 203 10.68 -2.59 -28.25
C ASP A 203 10.19 -1.21 -28.73
N SER A 204 9.54 -1.15 -29.88
CA SER A 204 8.93 0.08 -30.42
C SER A 204 7.56 0.43 -29.80
N GLU A 205 6.89 -0.53 -29.15
CA GLU A 205 5.57 -0.27 -28.54
C GLU A 205 5.72 0.50 -27.23
N LYS A 206 4.81 1.44 -26.97
CA LYS A 206 4.66 2.11 -25.67
C LYS A 206 3.81 1.25 -24.73
N VAL A 207 4.11 1.30 -23.44
CA VAL A 207 3.44 0.47 -22.44
C VAL A 207 2.81 1.32 -21.34
N LEU A 208 1.49 1.34 -21.26
CA LEU A 208 0.79 1.72 -20.05
C LEU A 208 0.90 0.58 -19.04
N ILE A 209 1.26 0.85 -17.80
CA ILE A 209 1.38 -0.19 -16.77
C ILE A 209 0.51 0.11 -15.56
N ASN A 210 -0.14 -0.93 -15.05
CA ASN A 210 -0.74 -0.96 -13.71
C ASN A 210 -0.21 -2.16 -12.94
N LEU A 211 0.04 -1.99 -11.65
CA LEU A 211 0.54 -3.05 -10.78
C LEU A 211 -0.22 -3.10 -9.46
N GLY A 212 -0.64 -4.30 -9.06
CA GLY A 212 -1.30 -4.53 -7.79
C GLY A 212 -2.27 -5.70 -7.78
N ARG A 213 -3.02 -5.81 -6.67
CA ARG A 213 -4.10 -6.81 -6.56
C ARG A 213 -5.26 -6.41 -7.49
N LEU A 214 -5.76 -7.37 -8.28
CA LEU A 214 -6.88 -7.14 -9.18
C LEU A 214 -8.21 -7.28 -8.40
N GLY A 215 -8.54 -6.26 -7.61
CA GLY A 215 -9.78 -6.14 -6.86
C GLY A 215 -10.69 -5.06 -7.44
N ASP A 216 -11.97 -5.09 -7.08
CA ASP A 216 -12.97 -4.13 -7.56
C ASP A 216 -12.63 -2.70 -7.14
N GLU A 217 -11.99 -2.55 -5.99
CA GLU A 217 -11.56 -1.28 -5.43
C GLU A 217 -10.47 -0.57 -6.28
N LYS A 218 -9.78 -1.32 -7.17
CA LYS A 218 -8.78 -0.75 -8.08
C LYS A 218 -9.38 -0.18 -9.35
N ASN A 219 -10.65 -0.46 -9.62
CA ASN A 219 -11.42 0.08 -10.75
C ASN A 219 -10.73 -0.07 -12.12
N LEU A 220 -10.07 -1.21 -12.35
CA LEU A 220 -9.34 -1.47 -13.59
C LEU A 220 -10.26 -1.57 -14.82
N GLU A 221 -11.55 -1.80 -14.62
CA GLU A 221 -12.54 -1.77 -15.70
C GLU A 221 -12.57 -0.40 -16.37
N GLU A 222 -12.55 0.69 -15.60
CA GLU A 222 -12.50 2.05 -16.13
C GLU A 222 -11.29 2.24 -17.06
N LEU A 223 -10.12 1.74 -16.64
CA LEU A 223 -8.91 1.83 -17.46
C LEU A 223 -9.03 1.03 -18.75
N LEU A 224 -9.68 -0.14 -18.75
CA LEU A 224 -9.89 -0.94 -19.96
C LEU A 224 -10.82 -0.21 -20.94
N TYR A 225 -11.93 0.38 -20.46
CA TYR A 225 -12.82 1.18 -21.29
C TYR A 225 -12.12 2.41 -21.88
N PHE A 226 -11.24 3.07 -21.11
CA PHE A 226 -10.51 4.23 -21.60
C PHE A 226 -9.37 3.82 -22.55
N PHE A 227 -8.70 2.71 -22.26
CA PHE A 227 -7.62 2.18 -23.08
C PHE A 227 -8.13 1.75 -24.47
N ALA A 228 -9.38 1.28 -24.59
CA ALA A 228 -9.96 0.95 -25.89
C ALA A 228 -9.96 2.16 -26.84
N ASP A 229 -10.18 3.38 -26.32
CA ASP A 229 -10.10 4.60 -27.13
C ASP A 229 -8.63 4.99 -27.40
N VAL A 230 -7.73 4.80 -26.44
CA VAL A 230 -6.27 5.03 -26.66
C VAL A 230 -5.75 4.20 -27.83
N VAL A 231 -6.14 2.93 -27.95
CA VAL A 231 -5.68 2.04 -29.03
C VAL A 231 -6.18 2.47 -30.41
N VAL A 232 -7.29 3.21 -30.48
CA VAL A 232 -7.81 3.78 -31.76
C VAL A 232 -6.87 4.85 -32.29
N GLU A 233 -6.38 5.72 -31.43
CA GLU A 233 -5.48 6.84 -31.80
C GLU A 233 -4.00 6.38 -31.86
N HIS A 234 -3.59 5.44 -30.98
CA HIS A 234 -2.21 4.95 -30.83
C HIS A 234 -2.17 3.42 -30.97
N SER A 235 -2.02 2.94 -32.19
CA SER A 235 -2.03 1.49 -32.49
C SER A 235 -0.82 0.71 -31.95
N ASP A 236 0.25 1.40 -31.58
CA ASP A 236 1.53 0.86 -31.07
C ASP A 236 1.61 0.87 -29.53
N VAL A 237 0.46 0.98 -28.83
CA VAL A 237 0.41 0.96 -27.35
C VAL A 237 -0.09 -0.37 -26.83
N LYS A 238 0.51 -0.85 -25.75
CA LYS A 238 0.08 -2.02 -24.96
C LYS A 238 -0.32 -1.59 -23.54
N PHE A 239 -1.20 -2.36 -22.91
CA PHE A 239 -1.52 -2.20 -21.49
C PHE A 239 -1.07 -3.42 -20.69
N LEU A 240 -0.06 -3.25 -19.85
CA LEU A 240 0.50 -4.29 -18.98
C LEU A 240 -0.13 -4.22 -17.61
N ILE A 241 -0.91 -5.23 -17.25
CA ILE A 241 -1.57 -5.39 -15.94
C ILE A 241 -0.83 -6.46 -15.15
N VAL A 242 -0.06 -6.01 -14.14
CA VAL A 242 0.80 -6.87 -13.32
C VAL A 242 0.12 -7.18 -12.00
N GLY A 243 -0.11 -8.47 -11.75
CA GLY A 243 -0.74 -8.96 -10.53
C GLY A 243 -1.91 -9.91 -10.77
N ASP A 244 -2.52 -10.34 -9.68
CA ASP A 244 -3.65 -11.25 -9.70
C ASP A 244 -4.74 -10.83 -8.70
N GLY A 245 -5.92 -11.41 -8.83
CA GLY A 245 -7.02 -11.14 -7.91
C GLY A 245 -8.39 -11.57 -8.43
N PRO A 246 -9.44 -11.39 -7.64
CA PRO A 246 -10.78 -11.89 -7.97
C PRO A 246 -11.35 -11.28 -9.26
N ALA A 247 -10.98 -10.05 -9.62
CA ALA A 247 -11.48 -9.39 -10.82
C ALA A 247 -10.84 -9.89 -12.14
N ARG A 248 -9.75 -10.67 -12.10
CA ARG A 248 -8.96 -11.04 -13.29
C ARG A 248 -9.82 -11.65 -14.42
N LYS A 249 -10.69 -12.60 -14.10
CA LYS A 249 -11.54 -13.25 -15.12
C LYS A 249 -12.48 -12.25 -15.79
N ARG A 250 -13.09 -11.36 -15.01
CA ARG A 250 -13.99 -10.32 -15.49
C ARG A 250 -13.25 -9.30 -16.37
N LEU A 251 -12.06 -8.85 -15.93
CA LEU A 251 -11.24 -7.90 -16.70
C LEU A 251 -10.81 -8.48 -18.06
N LYS A 252 -10.45 -9.78 -18.12
CA LYS A 252 -10.16 -10.46 -19.39
C LYS A 252 -11.39 -10.53 -20.31
N HIS A 253 -12.56 -10.76 -19.73
CA HIS A 253 -13.82 -10.77 -20.49
C HIS A 253 -14.12 -9.39 -21.10
N ILE A 254 -13.99 -8.33 -20.30
CA ILE A 254 -14.14 -6.95 -20.77
C ILE A 254 -13.15 -6.61 -21.90
N ALA A 255 -11.88 -6.98 -21.76
CA ALA A 255 -10.89 -6.75 -22.81
C ALA A 255 -11.29 -7.44 -24.13
N LYS A 256 -11.87 -8.66 -24.07
CA LYS A 256 -12.38 -9.37 -25.25
C LYS A 256 -13.63 -8.68 -25.82
N GLU A 257 -14.59 -8.27 -25.00
CA GLU A 257 -15.78 -7.52 -25.46
C GLU A 257 -15.42 -6.23 -26.19
N LEU A 258 -14.38 -5.53 -25.69
CA LEU A 258 -13.84 -4.31 -26.27
C LEU A 258 -12.92 -4.57 -27.49
N LYS A 259 -12.65 -5.83 -27.84
CA LYS A 259 -11.73 -6.23 -28.93
C LYS A 259 -10.31 -5.67 -28.77
N ILE A 260 -9.83 -5.60 -27.54
CA ILE A 260 -8.47 -5.13 -27.18
C ILE A 260 -7.62 -6.21 -26.51
N GLU A 261 -8.04 -7.48 -26.51
CA GLU A 261 -7.35 -8.59 -25.84
C GLU A 261 -5.89 -8.77 -26.30
N GLU A 262 -5.59 -8.47 -27.59
CA GLU A 262 -4.24 -8.52 -28.15
C GLU A 262 -3.36 -7.34 -27.67
N LYS A 263 -3.96 -6.31 -27.12
CA LYS A 263 -3.29 -5.10 -26.60
C LYS A 263 -3.16 -5.09 -25.09
N VAL A 264 -3.87 -5.99 -24.37
CA VAL A 264 -3.87 -6.03 -22.89
C VAL A 264 -3.20 -7.32 -22.39
N ILE A 265 -2.15 -7.14 -21.61
CA ILE A 265 -1.34 -8.24 -21.10
C ILE A 265 -1.58 -8.41 -19.60
N PHE A 266 -2.02 -9.59 -19.18
CA PHE A 266 -2.20 -9.96 -17.77
C PHE A 266 -1.12 -10.94 -17.34
N THR A 267 -0.17 -10.50 -16.53
CA THR A 267 0.94 -11.36 -16.09
C THR A 267 0.51 -12.42 -15.07
N GLY A 268 -0.56 -12.16 -14.31
CA GLY A 268 -0.83 -12.90 -13.08
C GLY A 268 0.11 -12.49 -11.94
N MET A 269 0.14 -13.30 -10.88
CA MET A 269 1.01 -13.05 -9.73
C MET A 269 2.48 -13.15 -10.15
N VAL A 270 3.26 -12.14 -9.83
CA VAL A 270 4.70 -12.10 -10.06
C VAL A 270 5.47 -12.24 -8.74
N ASN A 271 6.72 -12.69 -8.82
CA ASN A 271 7.54 -12.80 -7.62
C ASN A 271 7.81 -11.41 -7.04
N PRO A 272 7.60 -11.19 -5.73
CA PRO A 272 7.87 -9.90 -5.09
C PRO A 272 9.28 -9.33 -5.33
N LYS A 273 10.27 -10.18 -5.57
CA LYS A 273 11.65 -9.76 -5.85
C LYS A 273 11.84 -9.21 -7.26
N ASP A 274 10.91 -9.52 -8.17
CA ASP A 274 10.99 -9.12 -9.58
C ASP A 274 10.05 -7.94 -9.89
N VAL A 275 9.23 -7.50 -8.94
CA VAL A 275 8.24 -6.43 -9.12
C VAL A 275 8.87 -5.17 -9.76
N GLN A 276 10.05 -4.75 -9.29
CA GLN A 276 10.73 -3.57 -9.83
C GLN A 276 11.11 -3.74 -11.32
N LYS A 277 11.39 -4.97 -11.78
CA LYS A 277 11.67 -5.25 -13.19
C LYS A 277 10.44 -4.98 -14.06
N TYR A 278 9.25 -5.35 -13.57
CA TYR A 278 8.00 -5.10 -14.30
C TYR A 278 7.68 -3.61 -14.42
N TYR A 279 7.92 -2.79 -13.39
CA TYR A 279 7.78 -1.34 -13.53
C TYR A 279 8.63 -0.80 -14.69
N GLN A 280 9.85 -1.31 -14.84
CA GLN A 280 10.79 -0.87 -15.90
C GLN A 280 10.42 -1.35 -17.31
N LEU A 281 9.42 -2.22 -17.47
CA LEU A 281 8.84 -2.55 -18.77
C LEU A 281 7.83 -1.50 -19.25
N GLY A 282 7.30 -0.69 -18.33
CA GLY A 282 6.31 0.36 -18.59
C GLY A 282 6.94 1.68 -19.03
N ASP A 283 6.14 2.50 -19.68
CA ASP A 283 6.48 3.88 -20.09
C ASP A 283 5.63 4.91 -19.32
N ILE A 284 4.40 4.57 -18.93
CA ILE A 284 3.48 5.42 -18.18
C ILE A 284 2.74 4.55 -17.16
N PHE A 285 2.77 4.95 -15.89
CA PHE A 285 1.95 4.29 -14.87
C PHE A 285 0.54 4.85 -14.85
N VAL A 286 -0.47 3.99 -14.90
CA VAL A 286 -1.89 4.38 -14.86
C VAL A 286 -2.63 3.75 -13.71
N SER A 287 -3.54 4.49 -13.06
CA SER A 287 -4.39 3.97 -11.99
C SER A 287 -5.75 4.64 -11.93
N ALA A 288 -6.80 3.84 -11.73
CA ALA A 288 -8.17 4.32 -11.50
C ALA A 288 -8.64 4.13 -10.04
N SER A 289 -7.74 3.72 -9.14
CA SER A 289 -8.09 3.48 -7.73
C SER A 289 -8.45 4.80 -7.03
N THR A 290 -9.57 4.78 -6.29
CA THR A 290 -10.01 5.88 -5.41
C THR A 290 -10.03 5.46 -3.93
N SER A 291 -9.59 4.23 -3.66
CA SER A 291 -9.64 3.60 -2.33
C SER A 291 -8.31 3.61 -1.59
N GLU A 292 -7.27 4.20 -2.17
CA GLU A 292 -5.96 4.21 -1.55
C GLU A 292 -5.92 5.07 -0.28
N THR A 293 -5.22 4.57 0.72
CA THR A 293 -4.83 5.38 1.88
C THR A 293 -3.57 6.20 1.58
N GLN A 294 -2.61 5.58 0.90
CA GLN A 294 -1.41 6.22 0.36
C GLN A 294 -1.10 5.75 -1.07
N GLY A 295 -1.25 4.42 -1.34
CA GLY A 295 -0.93 3.85 -2.64
C GLY A 295 0.57 3.70 -2.86
N LEU A 296 1.20 2.73 -2.20
CA LEU A 296 2.65 2.47 -2.35
C LEU A 296 3.04 2.20 -3.80
N THR A 297 2.15 1.62 -4.61
CA THR A 297 2.39 1.37 -6.04
C THR A 297 2.63 2.65 -6.84
N TYR A 298 2.05 3.78 -6.45
CA TYR A 298 2.35 5.09 -7.06
C TYR A 298 3.79 5.53 -6.77
N VAL A 299 4.21 5.35 -5.52
CA VAL A 299 5.57 5.69 -5.09
C VAL A 299 6.58 4.76 -5.74
N GLU A 300 6.28 3.47 -5.84
CA GLU A 300 7.10 2.47 -6.51
C GLU A 300 7.24 2.77 -8.01
N ALA A 301 6.14 3.11 -8.69
CA ALA A 301 6.17 3.52 -10.09
C ALA A 301 7.03 4.78 -10.29
N ALA A 302 6.84 5.78 -9.44
CA ALA A 302 7.65 7.01 -9.45
C ALA A 302 9.15 6.72 -9.21
N ALA A 303 9.48 5.83 -8.26
CA ALA A 303 10.85 5.42 -7.98
C ALA A 303 11.52 4.71 -9.16
N ASN A 304 10.74 4.03 -10.03
CA ASN A 304 11.23 3.45 -11.28
C ASN A 304 11.24 4.44 -12.46
N GLY A 305 10.90 5.71 -12.22
CA GLY A 305 10.98 6.76 -13.24
C GLY A 305 9.80 6.77 -14.20
N LEU A 306 8.64 6.32 -13.79
CA LEU A 306 7.44 6.40 -14.61
C LEU A 306 6.68 7.71 -14.32
N PRO A 307 6.25 8.44 -15.36
CA PRO A 307 5.22 9.45 -15.18
C PRO A 307 3.90 8.80 -14.79
N LEU A 308 3.06 9.52 -14.04
CA LEU A 308 1.87 9.01 -13.41
C LEU A 308 0.61 9.64 -14.01
N VAL A 309 -0.34 8.83 -14.52
CA VAL A 309 -1.68 9.30 -14.89
C VAL A 309 -2.71 8.57 -14.06
N CYS A 310 -3.22 9.23 -13.03
CA CYS A 310 -4.01 8.61 -11.99
C CYS A 310 -5.35 9.30 -11.80
N ARG A 311 -6.40 8.52 -11.46
CA ARG A 311 -7.69 9.08 -11.10
C ARG A 311 -7.55 9.97 -9.87
N SER A 312 -8.13 11.17 -9.95
CA SER A 312 -8.00 12.19 -8.89
C SER A 312 -8.42 11.67 -7.52
N ASP A 313 -7.50 11.74 -6.58
CA ASP A 313 -7.68 11.34 -5.19
C ASP A 313 -6.76 12.15 -4.27
N LEU A 314 -7.26 12.48 -3.07
CA LEU A 314 -6.49 13.26 -2.09
C LEU A 314 -5.17 12.59 -1.66
N CYS A 315 -5.01 11.28 -1.82
CA CYS A 315 -3.76 10.58 -1.50
C CYS A 315 -2.63 10.92 -2.48
N LEU A 316 -2.94 11.44 -3.68
CA LEU A 316 -1.97 11.74 -4.73
C LEU A 316 -1.26 13.09 -4.56
N LYS A 317 -1.76 13.99 -3.70
CA LYS A 317 -1.30 15.38 -3.60
C LYS A 317 0.20 15.59 -3.39
N GLU A 318 0.87 14.61 -2.78
CA GLU A 318 2.31 14.67 -2.50
C GLU A 318 3.13 13.82 -3.49
N ILE A 319 2.43 13.03 -4.34
CA ILE A 319 3.05 12.05 -5.25
C ILE A 319 2.92 12.50 -6.71
N VAL A 320 1.76 13.01 -7.12
CA VAL A 320 1.52 13.52 -8.47
C VAL A 320 1.58 15.03 -8.44
N LEU A 321 2.54 15.60 -9.16
CA LEU A 321 2.72 17.04 -9.36
C LEU A 321 2.31 17.37 -10.81
N PRO A 322 1.13 17.97 -11.03
CA PRO A 322 0.61 18.19 -12.37
C PRO A 322 1.54 19.01 -13.25
N GLY A 323 1.84 18.49 -14.44
CA GLY A 323 2.74 19.12 -15.40
C GLY A 323 4.24 18.90 -15.11
N GLU A 324 4.60 18.22 -13.99
CA GLU A 324 5.99 17.93 -13.64
C GLU A 324 6.29 16.43 -13.80
N ASN A 325 5.57 15.57 -13.06
CA ASN A 325 5.80 14.13 -13.07
C ASN A 325 4.55 13.31 -13.41
N GLY A 326 3.43 13.95 -13.68
CA GLY A 326 2.20 13.25 -14.00
C GLY A 326 0.98 14.16 -14.02
N TYR A 327 -0.17 13.54 -14.06
CA TYR A 327 -1.46 14.20 -14.03
C TYR A 327 -2.50 13.39 -13.26
N GLU A 328 -3.41 14.10 -12.61
CA GLU A 328 -4.64 13.52 -12.12
C GLU A 328 -5.73 13.69 -13.19
N TYR A 329 -6.61 12.70 -13.38
CA TYR A 329 -7.76 12.78 -14.27
C TYR A 329 -9.08 12.60 -13.52
N THR A 330 -10.18 13.14 -14.07
CA THR A 330 -11.50 13.06 -13.46
C THR A 330 -12.55 12.36 -14.35
N CYS A 331 -12.30 12.29 -15.66
CA CYS A 331 -13.18 11.63 -16.63
C CYS A 331 -12.38 11.09 -17.82
N LYS A 332 -13.05 10.33 -18.71
CA LYS A 332 -12.43 9.72 -19.89
C LYS A 332 -11.72 10.75 -20.79
N LYS A 333 -12.39 11.81 -21.15
CA LYS A 333 -11.81 12.86 -22.02
C LYS A 333 -10.54 13.46 -21.42
N ASP A 334 -10.53 13.66 -20.11
CA ASP A 334 -9.39 14.19 -19.37
C ASP A 334 -8.23 13.17 -19.32
N PHE A 335 -8.55 11.88 -19.13
CA PHE A 335 -7.57 10.80 -19.18
C PHE A 335 -6.87 10.72 -20.55
N LEU A 336 -7.65 10.64 -21.64
CA LEU A 336 -7.11 10.56 -23.01
C LEU A 336 -6.15 11.71 -23.29
N LYS A 337 -6.59 12.96 -23.06
CA LYS A 337 -5.75 14.14 -23.26
C LYS A 337 -4.41 14.07 -22.50
N LYS A 338 -4.39 13.47 -21.29
CA LYS A 338 -3.20 13.38 -20.45
C LYS A 338 -2.28 12.21 -20.83
N ILE A 339 -2.86 11.14 -21.36
CA ILE A 339 -2.10 10.05 -21.94
C ILE A 339 -1.40 10.50 -23.23
N ASP A 340 -2.11 11.23 -24.10
CA ASP A 340 -1.57 11.75 -25.37
C ASP A 340 -0.32 12.61 -25.13
N ILE A 341 -0.31 13.47 -24.10
CA ILE A 341 0.86 14.29 -23.72
C ILE A 341 2.12 13.44 -23.56
N PHE A 342 2.01 12.26 -22.97
CA PHE A 342 3.17 11.37 -22.73
C PHE A 342 3.43 10.40 -23.88
N LEU A 343 2.44 10.07 -24.71
CA LEU A 343 2.64 9.20 -25.87
C LEU A 343 3.25 9.99 -27.03
N ASP A 344 2.89 11.26 -27.20
CA ASP A 344 3.32 12.11 -28.33
C ASP A 344 4.67 12.80 -28.08
N ASP A 345 5.10 12.99 -26.82
CA ASP A 345 6.36 13.66 -26.46
C ASP A 345 7.25 12.79 -25.58
N ASP A 346 8.15 12.05 -26.23
CA ASP A 346 9.14 11.21 -25.54
C ASP A 346 10.06 12.01 -24.61
N SER A 347 10.48 13.22 -25.02
CA SER A 347 11.35 14.08 -24.22
C SER A 347 10.65 14.54 -22.92
N PHE A 348 9.38 14.93 -23.02
CA PHE A 348 8.61 15.31 -21.85
C PHE A 348 8.34 14.10 -20.95
N ARG A 349 8.02 12.92 -21.51
CA ARG A 349 7.84 11.68 -20.75
C ARG A 349 9.09 11.33 -19.95
N GLU A 350 10.27 11.39 -20.55
CA GLU A 350 11.54 11.13 -19.89
C GLU A 350 11.82 12.13 -18.75
N LYS A 351 11.62 13.42 -18.99
CA LYS A 351 11.74 14.47 -17.96
C LYS A 351 10.78 14.25 -16.79
N ALA A 352 9.54 13.91 -17.09
CA ALA A 352 8.54 13.60 -16.08
C ALA A 352 8.91 12.35 -15.27
N GLY A 353 9.47 11.34 -15.94
CA GLY A 353 10.01 10.15 -15.28
C GLY A 353 11.17 10.47 -14.33
N GLN A 354 12.10 11.34 -14.73
CA GLN A 354 13.18 11.78 -13.86
C GLN A 354 12.63 12.57 -12.65
N ARG A 355 11.63 13.43 -12.88
CA ARG A 355 10.96 14.16 -11.80
C ARG A 355 10.23 13.22 -10.85
N SER A 356 9.63 12.14 -11.35
CA SER A 356 9.03 11.08 -10.53
C SER A 356 10.03 10.48 -9.55
N LYS A 357 11.26 10.16 -9.99
CA LYS A 357 12.32 9.65 -9.11
C LYS A 357 12.65 10.63 -7.98
N GLU A 358 12.75 11.91 -8.29
CA GLU A 358 13.01 12.95 -7.28
C GLU A 358 11.87 13.02 -6.25
N VAL A 359 10.62 12.96 -6.69
CA VAL A 359 9.45 12.95 -5.79
C VAL A 359 9.48 11.71 -4.89
N ALA A 360 9.83 10.54 -5.44
CA ALA A 360 9.88 9.30 -4.68
C ALA A 360 10.88 9.32 -3.52
N HIS A 361 11.95 10.13 -3.59
CA HIS A 361 12.92 10.27 -2.50
C HIS A 361 12.30 10.71 -1.16
N ARG A 362 11.19 11.43 -1.17
CA ARG A 362 10.46 11.84 0.04
C ARG A 362 9.87 10.65 0.80
N PHE A 363 9.69 9.53 0.11
CA PHE A 363 9.06 8.31 0.61
C PHE A 363 10.09 7.20 0.88
N ASP A 364 11.36 7.54 1.08
CA ASP A 364 12.36 6.55 1.48
C ASP A 364 12.04 6.01 2.88
N LYS A 365 12.28 4.71 3.06
CA LYS A 365 12.13 4.04 4.36
C LYS A 365 12.95 4.66 5.47
N GLN A 366 14.12 5.27 5.17
CA GLN A 366 14.93 5.98 6.17
C GLN A 366 14.19 7.20 6.71
N THR A 367 13.65 8.05 5.82
CA THR A 367 12.83 9.20 6.17
C THR A 367 11.61 8.78 6.99
N PHE A 368 10.94 7.71 6.57
CA PHE A 368 9.82 7.10 7.30
C PHE A 368 10.22 6.67 8.71
N GLY A 369 11.34 5.94 8.84
CA GLY A 369 11.86 5.49 10.14
C GLY A 369 12.17 6.65 11.09
N VAL A 370 12.78 7.74 10.59
CA VAL A 370 13.03 8.97 11.37
C VAL A 370 11.72 9.62 11.81
N ALA A 371 10.77 9.76 10.91
CA ALA A 371 9.49 10.41 11.22
C ALA A 371 8.70 9.63 12.29
N VAL A 372 8.68 8.30 12.21
CA VAL A 372 8.03 7.45 13.23
C VAL A 372 8.77 7.52 14.57
N GLU A 373 10.10 7.52 14.58
CA GLU A 373 10.90 7.68 15.80
C GLU A 373 10.62 9.01 16.49
N ASN A 374 10.48 10.10 15.74
CA ASN A 374 10.10 11.41 16.29
C ASN A 374 8.74 11.36 17.00
N VAL A 375 7.74 10.63 16.43
CA VAL A 375 6.45 10.41 17.11
C VAL A 375 6.64 9.66 18.44
N TYR A 376 7.55 8.67 18.51
CA TYR A 376 7.84 7.97 19.76
C TYR A 376 8.49 8.87 20.81
N ASN A 377 9.43 9.73 20.38
CA ASN A 377 10.12 10.64 21.28
C ASN A 377 9.17 11.67 21.90
N LEU A 378 8.28 12.25 21.10
CA LEU A 378 7.24 13.18 21.60
C LEU A 378 6.37 12.55 22.70
N LEU A 379 6.02 11.27 22.57
CA LEU A 379 5.24 10.56 23.60
C LEU A 379 6.01 10.26 24.89
N ARG A 380 7.34 10.23 24.83
CA ARG A 380 8.18 10.01 26.02
C ARG A 380 8.44 11.30 26.78
N GLU A 381 8.57 12.41 26.07
CA GLU A 381 8.76 13.74 26.67
C GLU A 381 7.49 14.27 27.34
N SER A 382 6.31 13.78 26.93
CA SER A 382 5.01 14.16 27.49
C SER A 382 4.62 13.37 28.76
N LYS A 383 5.49 12.46 29.25
CA LYS A 383 5.36 11.70 30.51
C LYS A 383 6.27 12.25 31.60
#